data_d9f88ce9a64f5bc9dee4114e986027eb
#
_entry.id   d9f88ce9a64f5bc9dee4114e986027eb
#
_cell.length_a   1.000
_cell.length_b   1.000
_cell.length_c   1.000
_cell.angle_alpha   90.00
_cell.angle_beta   90.00
_cell.angle_gamma   90.00
#
_symmetry.space_group_name_H-M   'P 1'
#
loop_
_entity.id
_entity.type
_entity.pdbx_description
1 polymer ?
#
loop_
_entity_poly.entity_id
_entity_poly.type
_entity_poly.pdbx_seq_one_letter_code
_entity_poly.pdbx_strand_id
1 'polypeptide(L)'
;KSLNPDLFIAGPAFNAGRYGISCGNMVSAVGKTLSIPTVTAMYPENPAVELFRKDTYIVKTGIMSSELRKTAPRMVSIGLRLLRQEPIGSAISEGYIIRDIILNEEQEENAAVRAINMVLKKIKGDPFESELLPPNFDIVEPAQPVSDLKKVKLALVSDGGLIPESNPDKLKPNGSTTWGQY
;
A
#
# COMPACT_ATOMS: atom_id res chain seq x y z
N LYS A 1 15.78 27.14 20.99
CA LYS A 1 16.27 27.67 19.69
C LYS A 1 15.25 27.29 18.63
N SER A 2 14.73 28.26 17.89
CA SER A 2 13.85 28.01 16.75
C SER A 2 14.67 27.26 15.69
N LEU A 3 14.20 26.05 15.32
CA LEU A 3 14.66 25.35 14.12
C LEU A 3 13.88 25.91 12.95
N ASN A 4 14.55 26.18 11.85
CA ASN A 4 13.91 26.60 10.60
C ASN A 4 14.22 25.53 9.55
N PRO A 5 13.48 24.39 9.58
CA PRO A 5 13.75 23.28 8.66
C PRO A 5 13.18 23.55 7.28
N ASP A 6 13.89 23.13 6.25
CA ASP A 6 13.44 23.19 4.86
C ASP A 6 12.76 21.87 4.41
N LEU A 7 13.00 20.79 5.11
CA LEU A 7 12.47 19.45 4.86
C LEU A 7 12.26 18.72 6.17
N PHE A 8 11.16 17.97 6.29
CA PHE A 8 10.90 17.14 7.45
C PHE A 8 10.72 15.68 7.06
N ILE A 9 11.48 14.80 7.68
CA ILE A 9 11.42 13.35 7.47
C ILE A 9 11.13 12.67 8.80
N ALA A 10 10.09 11.82 8.87
CA ALA A 10 9.75 11.04 10.04
C ALA A 10 9.72 9.54 9.73
N GLY A 11 10.17 8.73 10.65
CA GLY A 11 10.23 7.29 10.51
C GLY A 11 11.56 6.78 9.93
N PRO A 12 11.61 5.60 9.30
CA PRO A 12 10.49 4.75 8.87
C PRO A 12 9.76 4.04 10.01
N ALA A 13 8.45 3.86 9.86
CA ALA A 13 7.61 3.21 10.85
C ALA A 13 7.40 1.71 10.61
N PHE A 14 7.78 1.22 9.43
CA PHE A 14 7.56 -0.19 9.05
C PHE A 14 6.11 -0.60 9.29
N ASN A 15 5.86 -1.73 9.96
CA ASN A 15 4.51 -2.18 10.33
C ASN A 15 4.13 -1.85 11.80
N ALA A 16 4.82 -0.91 12.44
CA ALA A 16 4.50 -0.49 13.80
C ALA A 16 3.32 0.51 13.80
N GLY A 17 2.10 0.03 14.05
CA GLY A 17 0.86 0.81 13.89
C GLY A 17 0.85 2.14 14.65
N ARG A 18 1.10 2.14 15.97
CA ARG A 18 1.12 3.38 16.78
C ARG A 18 2.21 4.34 16.33
N TYR A 19 3.38 3.81 16.02
CA TYR A 19 4.50 4.64 15.56
C TYR A 19 4.23 5.19 14.16
N GLY A 20 3.58 4.40 13.27
CA GLY A 20 3.11 4.86 11.97
C GLY A 20 2.14 6.03 12.09
N ILE A 21 1.15 5.93 12.98
CA ILE A 21 0.21 7.02 13.25
C ILE A 21 0.94 8.25 13.77
N SER A 22 1.91 8.10 14.67
CA SER A 22 2.70 9.22 15.19
C SER A 22 3.54 9.89 14.08
N CYS A 23 4.23 9.10 13.25
CA CYS A 23 4.97 9.63 12.11
C CYS A 23 4.04 10.35 11.11
N GLY A 24 2.89 9.75 10.78
CA GLY A 24 1.90 10.33 9.89
C GLY A 24 1.35 11.67 10.41
N ASN A 25 0.97 11.73 11.67
CA ASN A 25 0.52 12.97 12.32
C ASN A 25 1.59 14.06 12.25
N MET A 26 2.84 13.72 12.57
CA MET A 26 3.95 14.69 12.55
C MET A 26 4.20 15.23 11.15
N VAL A 27 4.31 14.39 10.12
CA VAL A 27 4.56 14.86 8.75
C VAL A 27 3.39 15.64 8.19
N SER A 28 2.14 15.24 8.48
CA SER A 28 0.95 15.98 8.07
C SER A 28 0.86 17.35 8.76
N ALA A 29 1.05 17.39 10.09
CA ALA A 29 0.99 18.64 10.85
C ALA A 29 2.10 19.62 10.45
N VAL A 30 3.33 19.14 10.35
CA VAL A 30 4.49 19.96 9.96
C VAL A 30 4.32 20.49 8.54
N GLY A 31 3.95 19.63 7.59
CA GLY A 31 3.72 20.01 6.20
C GLY A 31 2.65 21.09 6.06
N LYS A 32 1.52 20.93 6.77
CA LYS A 32 0.41 21.91 6.74
C LYS A 32 0.74 23.20 7.47
N THR A 33 1.47 23.14 8.59
CA THR A 33 1.75 24.33 9.42
C THR A 33 2.90 25.15 8.88
N LEU A 34 3.97 24.51 8.43
CA LEU A 34 5.17 25.17 7.97
C LEU A 34 5.27 25.30 6.45
N SER A 35 4.35 24.67 5.71
CA SER A 35 4.34 24.63 4.24
C SER A 35 5.67 24.13 3.64
N ILE A 36 6.32 23.17 4.31
CA ILE A 36 7.57 22.54 3.86
C ILE A 36 7.32 21.12 3.37
N PRO A 37 8.18 20.59 2.50
CA PRO A 37 8.12 19.19 2.09
C PRO A 37 8.23 18.23 3.26
N THR A 38 7.43 17.15 3.23
CA THR A 38 7.47 16.12 4.25
C THR A 38 7.47 14.73 3.63
N VAL A 39 8.19 13.79 4.22
CA VAL A 39 8.28 12.39 3.78
C VAL A 39 8.26 11.47 4.98
N THR A 40 7.57 10.35 4.84
CA THR A 40 7.65 9.24 5.80
C THR A 40 7.77 7.90 5.06
N ALA A 41 7.89 6.81 5.80
CA ALA A 41 7.95 5.48 5.19
C ALA A 41 7.25 4.45 6.09
N MET A 42 6.46 3.58 5.46
CA MET A 42 5.64 2.58 6.15
C MET A 42 5.50 1.31 5.31
N TYR A 43 5.21 0.23 5.97
CA TYR A 43 4.72 -0.98 5.32
C TYR A 43 3.31 -0.72 4.74
N PRO A 44 2.96 -1.23 3.55
CA PRO A 44 1.69 -0.91 2.90
C PRO A 44 0.44 -1.19 3.72
N GLU A 45 0.46 -2.21 4.59
CA GLU A 45 -0.66 -2.56 5.46
C GLU A 45 -0.64 -1.84 6.82
N ASN A 46 0.29 -0.90 7.03
CA ASN A 46 0.26 -0.10 8.24
C ASN A 46 -1.00 0.77 8.26
N PRO A 47 -1.80 0.77 9.33
CA PRO A 47 -3.09 1.49 9.39
C PRO A 47 -2.93 3.01 9.17
N ALA A 48 -1.76 3.58 9.42
CA ALA A 48 -1.48 4.99 9.15
C ALA A 48 -1.42 5.34 7.66
N VAL A 49 -1.20 4.36 6.78
CA VAL A 49 -1.11 4.60 5.33
C VAL A 49 -2.40 5.24 4.80
N GLU A 50 -3.54 4.64 5.08
CA GLU A 50 -4.84 5.15 4.60
C GLU A 50 -5.17 6.55 5.15
N LEU A 51 -4.70 6.85 6.34
CA LEU A 51 -4.94 8.14 7.00
C LEU A 51 -4.12 9.28 6.39
N PHE A 52 -2.88 9.00 5.95
CA PHE A 52 -1.91 10.06 5.61
C PHE A 52 -1.38 10.03 4.18
N ARG A 53 -1.67 8.99 3.37
CA ARG A 53 -1.12 8.88 2.01
C ARG A 53 -1.50 10.03 1.07
N LYS A 54 -2.59 10.72 1.33
CA LYS A 54 -2.98 11.93 0.57
C LYS A 54 -2.21 13.17 0.99
N ASP A 55 -1.79 13.25 2.24
CA ASP A 55 -1.12 14.41 2.82
C ASP A 55 0.37 14.46 2.51
N THR A 56 1.04 13.31 2.48
CA THR A 56 2.51 13.21 2.35
C THR A 56 2.93 12.04 1.47
N TYR A 57 4.21 12.03 1.06
CA TYR A 57 4.80 10.87 0.41
C TYR A 57 5.19 9.83 1.45
N ILE A 58 4.65 8.61 1.28
CA ILE A 58 4.93 7.46 2.14
C ILE A 58 5.73 6.45 1.32
N VAL A 59 7.02 6.33 1.58
CA VAL A 59 7.90 5.35 0.91
C VAL A 59 7.53 3.94 1.39
N LYS A 60 7.43 2.98 0.47
CA LYS A 60 7.17 1.58 0.81
C LYS A 60 8.34 0.97 1.55
N THR A 61 8.05 0.28 2.65
CA THR A 61 9.03 -0.52 3.39
C THR A 61 8.61 -1.98 3.45
N GLY A 62 9.53 -2.87 3.81
CA GLY A 62 9.18 -4.17 4.35
C GLY A 62 8.66 -4.07 5.78
N ILE A 63 8.35 -5.22 6.37
CA ILE A 63 7.77 -5.31 7.73
C ILE A 63 8.80 -4.92 8.81
N MET A 64 10.07 -5.24 8.59
CA MET A 64 11.12 -5.17 9.60
C MET A 64 12.14 -4.05 9.36
N SER A 65 12.80 -3.65 10.44
CA SER A 65 13.87 -2.63 10.45
C SER A 65 15.09 -2.98 9.58
N SER A 66 15.30 -4.24 9.21
CA SER A 66 16.33 -4.65 8.26
C SER A 66 16.23 -3.94 6.90
N GLU A 67 15.04 -3.49 6.54
CA GLU A 67 14.79 -2.74 5.29
C GLU A 67 15.24 -1.26 5.35
N LEU A 68 15.69 -0.77 6.52
CA LEU A 68 16.12 0.62 6.70
C LEU A 68 17.15 1.06 5.66
N ARG A 69 18.15 0.21 5.38
CA ARG A 69 19.23 0.52 4.43
C ARG A 69 18.74 0.77 3.01
N LYS A 70 17.61 0.15 2.61
CA LYS A 70 16.98 0.35 1.29
C LYS A 70 16.01 1.53 1.31
N THR A 71 15.32 1.72 2.44
CA THR A 71 14.25 2.69 2.58
C THR A 71 14.77 4.12 2.77
N ALA A 72 15.76 4.31 3.65
CA ALA A 72 16.26 5.65 3.99
C ALA A 72 16.78 6.44 2.78
N PRO A 73 17.57 5.86 1.85
CA PRO A 73 18.00 6.59 0.65
C PRO A 73 16.82 7.06 -0.22
N ARG A 74 15.75 6.26 -0.34
CA ARG A 74 14.55 6.63 -1.10
C ARG A 74 13.80 7.78 -0.43
N MET A 75 13.66 7.76 0.91
CA MET A 75 13.04 8.86 1.66
C MET A 75 13.79 10.17 1.42
N VAL A 76 15.11 10.13 1.50
CA VAL A 76 15.97 11.30 1.25
C VAL A 76 15.86 11.76 -0.21
N SER A 77 15.91 10.84 -1.17
CA SER A 77 15.79 11.15 -2.60
C SER A 77 14.48 11.88 -2.91
N ILE A 78 13.35 11.35 -2.46
CA ILE A 78 12.04 11.99 -2.65
C ILE A 78 12.00 13.35 -1.94
N GLY A 79 12.48 13.42 -0.69
CA GLY A 79 12.52 14.67 0.07
C GLY A 79 13.34 15.78 -0.60
N LEU A 80 14.52 15.45 -1.12
CA LEU A 80 15.37 16.42 -1.83
C LEU A 80 14.75 16.89 -3.15
N ARG A 81 14.09 16.00 -3.88
CA ARG A 81 13.37 16.38 -5.12
C ARG A 81 12.20 17.31 -4.82
N LEU A 82 11.42 16.99 -3.78
CA LEU A 82 10.35 17.88 -3.32
C LEU A 82 10.90 19.27 -2.92
N LEU A 83 12.01 19.29 -2.19
CA LEU A 83 12.66 20.55 -1.78
C LEU A 83 13.12 21.38 -2.99
N ARG A 84 13.62 20.72 -4.04
CA ARG A 84 14.06 21.36 -5.29
C ARG A 84 12.94 21.62 -6.28
N GLN A 85 11.70 21.26 -5.94
CA GLN A 85 10.53 21.33 -6.83
C GLN A 85 10.72 20.54 -8.14
N GLU A 86 11.50 19.45 -8.08
CA GLU A 86 11.70 18.54 -9.18
C GLU A 86 10.51 17.56 -9.29
N PRO A 87 10.12 17.14 -10.51
CA PRO A 87 9.02 16.20 -10.67
C PRO A 87 9.32 14.85 -10.01
N ILE A 88 8.34 14.30 -9.30
CA ILE A 88 8.39 12.96 -8.74
C ILE A 88 7.76 12.01 -9.75
N GLY A 89 8.45 10.92 -10.08
CA GLY A 89 7.96 9.89 -10.98
C GLY A 89 6.79 9.08 -10.42
N SER A 90 6.39 8.04 -11.12
CA SER A 90 5.28 7.18 -10.71
C SER A 90 5.59 6.45 -9.39
N ALA A 91 4.54 6.07 -8.64
CA ALA A 91 4.67 5.33 -7.40
C ALA A 91 5.43 4.00 -7.56
N ILE A 92 5.33 3.38 -8.74
CA ILE A 92 6.05 2.14 -9.07
C ILE A 92 7.54 2.42 -9.24
N SER A 93 7.90 3.44 -10.03
CA SER A 93 9.31 3.75 -10.32
C SER A 93 10.07 4.28 -9.09
N GLU A 94 9.40 5.09 -8.27
CA GLU A 94 10.01 5.76 -7.11
C GLU A 94 9.87 4.97 -5.79
N GLY A 95 8.96 3.98 -5.76
CA GLY A 95 8.78 3.10 -4.61
C GLY A 95 8.03 3.73 -3.43
N TYR A 96 7.12 4.66 -3.69
CA TYR A 96 6.20 5.18 -2.66
C TYR A 96 4.80 4.55 -2.79
N ILE A 97 3.96 4.75 -1.79
CA ILE A 97 2.57 4.28 -1.78
C ILE A 97 1.71 5.25 -2.59
N ILE A 98 0.85 4.73 -3.44
CA ILE A 98 -0.06 5.53 -4.27
C ILE A 98 -0.86 6.49 -3.38
N ARG A 99 -0.84 7.77 -3.73
CA ARG A 99 -1.47 8.83 -2.94
C ARG A 99 -2.97 8.97 -3.16
N ASP A 100 -3.54 8.29 -4.18
CA ASP A 100 -4.94 8.42 -4.63
C ASP A 100 -5.38 9.87 -4.86
N ILE A 101 -4.46 10.71 -5.30
CA ILE A 101 -4.77 12.06 -5.76
C ILE A 101 -5.08 11.94 -7.23
N ILE A 102 -6.32 12.24 -7.60
CA ILE A 102 -6.74 12.31 -9.01
C ILE A 102 -6.41 13.72 -9.49
N LEU A 103 -5.46 13.79 -10.42
CA LEU A 103 -5.12 15.03 -11.12
C LEU A 103 -5.78 14.97 -12.51
N ASN A 104 -6.47 16.03 -12.88
CA ASN A 104 -6.92 16.20 -14.25
C ASN A 104 -5.75 16.77 -15.05
N GLU A 105 -5.19 15.94 -15.93
CA GLU A 105 -4.15 16.35 -16.86
C GLU A 105 -4.74 16.46 -18.26
N GLU A 106 -4.53 17.60 -18.90
CA GLU A 106 -4.89 17.76 -20.30
C GLU A 106 -3.85 17.05 -21.16
N GLN A 107 -4.30 16.14 -21.99
CA GLN A 107 -3.47 15.34 -22.88
C GLN A 107 -3.69 15.79 -24.32
N GLU A 108 -2.64 15.74 -25.14
CA GLU A 108 -2.73 16.09 -26.57
C GLU A 108 -3.68 15.18 -27.34
N GLU A 109 -3.68 13.87 -27.01
CA GLU A 109 -4.56 12.87 -27.60
C GLU A 109 -5.73 12.54 -26.67
N ASN A 110 -6.91 12.35 -27.23
CA ASN A 110 -8.07 11.90 -26.44
C ASN A 110 -7.88 10.46 -25.93
N ALA A 111 -8.59 10.10 -24.88
CA ALA A 111 -8.47 8.80 -24.22
C ALA A 111 -8.72 7.60 -25.15
N ALA A 112 -9.62 7.74 -26.12
CA ALA A 112 -9.92 6.66 -27.06
C ALA A 112 -8.73 6.37 -27.98
N VAL A 113 -8.05 7.39 -28.49
CA VAL A 113 -6.86 7.24 -29.33
C VAL A 113 -5.72 6.61 -28.52
N ARG A 114 -5.48 7.07 -27.29
CA ARG A 114 -4.46 6.49 -26.41
C ARG A 114 -4.75 5.02 -26.10
N ALA A 115 -6.01 4.66 -25.82
CA ALA A 115 -6.39 3.26 -25.60
C ALA A 115 -6.14 2.37 -26.82
N ILE A 116 -6.53 2.85 -28.03
CA ILE A 116 -6.25 2.12 -29.27
C ILE A 116 -4.75 1.95 -29.48
N ASN A 117 -3.95 2.98 -29.26
CA ASN A 117 -2.49 2.91 -29.39
C ASN A 117 -1.88 1.88 -28.43
N MET A 118 -2.36 1.80 -27.17
CA MET A 118 -1.93 0.76 -26.23
C MET A 118 -2.29 -0.64 -26.71
N VAL A 119 -3.50 -0.85 -27.23
CA VAL A 119 -3.93 -2.15 -27.79
C VAL A 119 -3.07 -2.55 -28.98
N LEU A 120 -2.80 -1.62 -29.88
CA LEU A 120 -1.95 -1.90 -31.06
C LEU A 120 -0.51 -2.27 -30.66
N LYS A 121 0.07 -1.58 -29.70
CA LYS A 121 1.39 -1.94 -29.14
C LYS A 121 1.36 -3.35 -28.54
N LYS A 122 0.33 -3.66 -27.74
CA LYS A 122 0.17 -5.00 -27.14
C LYS A 122 0.07 -6.10 -28.18
N ILE A 123 -0.71 -5.89 -29.26
CA ILE A 123 -0.86 -6.87 -30.35
C ILE A 123 0.47 -7.08 -31.10
N LYS A 124 1.26 -6.01 -31.29
CA LYS A 124 2.57 -6.08 -31.97
C LYS A 124 3.67 -6.66 -31.07
N GLY A 125 3.45 -6.79 -29.76
CA GLY A 125 4.47 -7.18 -28.78
C GLY A 125 5.44 -6.05 -28.42
N ASP A 126 5.10 -4.80 -28.75
CA ASP A 126 5.91 -3.63 -28.42
C ASP A 126 5.77 -3.30 -26.92
N PRO A 127 6.81 -2.78 -26.26
CA PRO A 127 6.69 -2.31 -24.88
C PRO A 127 5.74 -1.12 -24.79
N PHE A 128 4.87 -1.16 -23.80
CA PHE A 128 3.96 -0.06 -23.48
C PHE A 128 3.72 0.03 -21.97
N GLU A 129 3.43 1.23 -21.49
CA GLU A 129 2.97 1.46 -20.11
C GLU A 129 1.45 1.62 -20.10
N SER A 130 0.80 0.96 -19.15
CA SER A 130 -0.65 1.14 -18.96
C SER A 130 -0.92 2.39 -18.13
N GLU A 131 -1.81 3.24 -18.61
CA GLU A 131 -2.28 4.41 -17.85
C GLU A 131 -3.09 3.99 -16.61
N LEU A 132 -3.73 2.82 -16.68
CA LEU A 132 -4.40 2.20 -15.54
C LEU A 132 -3.49 1.12 -14.98
N LEU A 133 -3.04 1.32 -13.75
CA LEU A 133 -2.30 0.30 -13.02
C LEU A 133 -3.31 -0.75 -12.51
N PRO A 134 -3.29 -1.98 -13.03
CA PRO A 134 -4.10 -3.04 -12.46
C PRO A 134 -3.66 -3.27 -11.01
N PRO A 135 -4.59 -3.57 -10.09
CA PRO A 135 -4.22 -3.97 -8.76
C PRO A 135 -3.29 -5.19 -8.85
N ASN A 136 -2.19 -5.14 -8.10
CA ASN A 136 -1.23 -6.23 -8.05
C ASN A 136 -1.78 -7.30 -7.10
N PHE A 137 -2.49 -8.27 -7.66
CA PHE A 137 -2.95 -9.44 -6.91
C PHE A 137 -1.87 -10.52 -6.93
N ASP A 138 -1.70 -11.22 -5.83
CA ASP A 138 -0.92 -12.44 -5.80
C ASP A 138 -1.55 -13.45 -6.75
N ILE A 139 -0.76 -13.92 -7.72
CA ILE A 139 -1.19 -14.98 -8.63
C ILE A 139 -0.97 -16.30 -7.92
N VAL A 140 -2.06 -16.88 -7.46
CA VAL A 140 -2.05 -18.26 -6.90
C VAL A 140 -2.45 -19.20 -8.01
N GLU A 141 -1.61 -20.18 -8.31
CA GLU A 141 -1.98 -21.22 -9.27
C GLU A 141 -3.21 -21.98 -8.76
N PRO A 142 -4.24 -22.17 -9.61
CA PRO A 142 -5.42 -22.90 -9.20
C PRO A 142 -5.06 -24.36 -8.85
N ALA A 143 -5.63 -24.85 -7.76
CA ALA A 143 -5.45 -26.24 -7.36
C ALA A 143 -5.96 -27.18 -8.46
N GLN A 144 -5.38 -28.39 -8.54
CA GLN A 144 -5.83 -29.40 -9.49
C GLN A 144 -7.31 -29.77 -9.23
N PRO A 145 -8.09 -30.04 -10.30
CA PRO A 145 -9.50 -30.41 -10.16
C PRO A 145 -9.66 -31.66 -9.28
N VAL A 146 -10.64 -31.62 -8.41
CA VAL A 146 -10.97 -32.76 -7.56
C VAL A 146 -11.72 -33.81 -8.37
N SER A 147 -11.15 -34.99 -8.52
CA SER A 147 -11.71 -36.10 -9.28
C SER A 147 -12.75 -36.93 -8.51
N ASP A 148 -12.66 -36.98 -7.19
CA ASP A 148 -13.55 -37.78 -6.33
C ASP A 148 -13.83 -37.05 -5.00
N LEU A 149 -15.02 -36.45 -4.92
CA LEU A 149 -15.46 -35.71 -3.74
C LEU A 149 -15.54 -36.56 -2.46
N LYS A 150 -15.68 -37.90 -2.58
CA LYS A 150 -15.75 -38.80 -1.40
C LYS A 150 -14.41 -38.97 -0.71
N LYS A 151 -13.30 -38.67 -1.39
CA LYS A 151 -11.94 -38.87 -0.87
C LYS A 151 -11.27 -37.53 -0.44
N VAL A 152 -11.99 -36.43 -0.51
CA VAL A 152 -11.44 -35.10 -0.24
C VAL A 152 -11.60 -34.73 1.22
N LYS A 153 -10.58 -34.09 1.76
CA LYS A 153 -10.70 -33.33 3.01
C LYS A 153 -11.02 -31.87 2.66
N LEU A 154 -12.18 -31.39 3.08
CA LEU A 154 -12.60 -30.02 2.91
C LEU A 154 -12.15 -29.19 4.13
N ALA A 155 -11.40 -28.15 3.90
CA ALA A 155 -11.13 -27.12 4.92
C ALA A 155 -11.95 -25.88 4.58
N LEU A 156 -12.80 -25.46 5.49
CA LEU A 156 -13.54 -24.21 5.36
C LEU A 156 -12.84 -23.12 6.17
N VAL A 157 -12.38 -22.09 5.49
CA VAL A 157 -11.72 -20.95 6.11
C VAL A 157 -12.64 -19.73 6.02
N SER A 158 -12.90 -19.06 7.13
CA SER A 158 -13.74 -17.86 7.20
C SER A 158 -13.15 -16.87 8.18
N ASP A 159 -13.58 -15.61 8.08
CA ASP A 159 -13.19 -14.52 9.01
C ASP A 159 -13.74 -14.74 10.42
N GLY A 160 -14.75 -15.58 10.57
CA GLY A 160 -15.36 -15.96 11.84
C GLY A 160 -15.18 -17.44 12.12
N GLY A 161 -15.19 -17.81 13.37
CA GLY A 161 -15.25 -19.20 13.79
C GLY A 161 -16.58 -19.85 13.37
N LEU A 162 -16.51 -21.09 12.90
CA LEU A 162 -17.69 -21.91 12.66
C LEU A 162 -17.85 -22.88 13.84
N ILE A 163 -19.05 -22.98 14.33
CA ILE A 163 -19.40 -23.92 15.41
C ILE A 163 -20.61 -24.75 14.97
N PRO A 164 -20.73 -26.00 15.40
CA PRO A 164 -21.95 -26.77 15.19
C PRO A 164 -23.16 -26.04 15.77
N GLU A 165 -24.34 -26.25 15.18
CA GLU A 165 -25.59 -25.62 15.63
C GLU A 165 -25.88 -25.86 17.11
N SER A 166 -25.52 -27.06 17.62
CA SER A 166 -25.68 -27.43 19.03
C SER A 166 -24.73 -26.69 19.98
N ASN A 167 -23.66 -26.03 19.47
CA ASN A 167 -22.63 -25.36 20.27
C ASN A 167 -22.23 -26.11 21.56
N PRO A 168 -21.72 -27.35 21.45
CA PRO A 168 -21.49 -28.25 22.61
C PRO A 168 -20.50 -27.68 23.59
N ASP A 169 -19.54 -26.86 23.14
CA ASP A 169 -18.52 -26.22 23.98
C ASP A 169 -18.97 -24.86 24.53
N LYS A 170 -20.22 -24.45 24.27
CA LYS A 170 -20.79 -23.17 24.72
C LYS A 170 -19.91 -21.96 24.38
N LEU A 171 -19.33 -21.94 23.17
CA LEU A 171 -18.50 -20.87 22.71
C LEU A 171 -19.33 -19.58 22.57
N LYS A 172 -18.75 -18.46 22.96
CA LYS A 172 -19.42 -17.16 22.83
C LYS A 172 -19.50 -16.74 21.36
N PRO A 173 -20.63 -16.24 20.85
CA PRO A 173 -20.76 -15.82 19.45
C PRO A 173 -19.87 -14.64 19.07
N ASN A 174 -19.51 -13.80 20.06
CA ASN A 174 -18.62 -12.65 19.84
C ASN A 174 -17.51 -12.64 20.90
N GLY A 175 -16.26 -12.46 20.45
CA GLY A 175 -15.12 -12.32 21.34
C GLY A 175 -14.83 -13.55 22.20
N SER A 176 -15.00 -14.76 21.63
CA SER A 176 -14.63 -15.99 22.35
C SER A 176 -13.12 -16.03 22.59
N THR A 177 -12.75 -16.33 23.83
CA THR A 177 -11.34 -16.55 24.24
C THR A 177 -10.93 -18.03 24.17
N THR A 178 -11.88 -18.91 23.85
CA THR A 178 -11.70 -20.36 23.72
C THR A 178 -12.12 -20.80 22.32
N TRP A 179 -11.61 -21.92 21.89
CA TRP A 179 -11.94 -22.53 20.61
C TRP A 179 -12.20 -24.03 20.79
N GLY A 180 -13.01 -24.60 19.92
CA GLY A 180 -13.29 -26.02 19.85
C GLY A 180 -12.79 -26.61 18.52
N GLN A 181 -12.51 -27.92 18.50
CA GLN A 181 -12.19 -28.65 17.29
C GLN A 181 -13.28 -29.67 17.05
N TYR A 182 -13.87 -29.67 15.85
CA TYR A 182 -14.98 -30.56 15.47
C TYR A 182 -14.64 -31.42 14.28
#